data_1eefa3e134f44017cb99d5be47292cf3
#
_entry.id   1eefa3e134f44017cb99d5be47292cf3
#
_cell.length_a   1.000
_cell.length_b   1.000
_cell.length_c   1.000
_cell.angle_alpha   90.00
_cell.angle_beta   90.00
_cell.angle_gamma   90.00
#
_symmetry.space_group_name_H-M   'P 1'
#
loop_
_entity.id
_entity.type
_entity.pdbx_description
1 polymer ?
#
loop_
_entity_poly.entity_id
_entity_poly.type
_entity_poly.pdbx_seq_one_letter_code
_entity_poly.pdbx_strand_id
1 'polypeptide(L)'
;MEKRMIPRGIVWPFILLTSLFFAWAVPNNLTDTMLAAFKRIMSLSDSKTAWIQVVCYLLGYGCCAIPSALFIKKYTYKSGVLLGLSLYVTGAVLFYPALLCLQINPELSFATYLFAIFILFAGLSVLETSTNSYVCAIGSEETATQRLNFAQSFNPFGAITGVVISQVFVLSQLNLMTATERASLPASELTAIQGAELNAVTMTYMAVGAVMFFLLLAILFTKMPSLKEGGQSLDFAGTFKRLIKNKNYIWGVIAQFFYVGAQIAVWSFVIRYAMQQLQLDEVVASLGVNASSGDVIQALRSVEPVAAGFYNLCEAIGLNDLLPRTAEQAGATYYIISLVLFVIMRFACTAMMRYIRPRKLLAVFAIIAAVCCVITIYAKGVVGIYGLVCISGCMSLMFPTIYGMGIVGLGDDTKIGGSGMVMAIAGAAVLTQIQGIISDASNIAMSYWIPTIAFVIIAWYSIVICKKLDTKIT
;
A
#
# COMPACT_ATOMS: atom_id res chain seq x y z
N MET A 1 -20.81 -13.90 27.23
CA MET A 1 -19.38 -13.87 26.85
C MET A 1 -18.94 -12.42 26.74
N GLU A 2 -17.81 -12.06 27.37
CA GLU A 2 -17.31 -10.69 27.34
C GLU A 2 -16.98 -10.27 25.91
N LYS A 3 -17.59 -9.19 25.41
CA LYS A 3 -17.38 -8.63 24.06
C LYS A 3 -15.99 -7.97 23.93
N ARG A 4 -14.92 -8.70 24.24
CA ARG A 4 -13.55 -8.18 24.12
C ARG A 4 -13.08 -8.28 22.67
N MET A 5 -12.48 -7.20 22.18
CA MET A 5 -11.86 -7.17 20.86
C MET A 5 -10.77 -8.25 20.74
N ILE A 6 -9.95 -8.42 21.78
CA ILE A 6 -8.89 -9.45 21.85
C ILE A 6 -9.21 -10.39 23.02
N PRO A 7 -9.47 -11.69 22.79
CA PRO A 7 -9.68 -12.67 23.85
C PRO A 7 -8.45 -12.84 24.73
N ARG A 8 -8.68 -13.12 26.03
CA ARG A 8 -7.58 -13.46 26.96
C ARG A 8 -6.88 -14.75 26.50
N GLY A 9 -5.57 -14.80 26.58
CA GLY A 9 -4.76 -15.99 26.19
C GLY A 9 -4.26 -15.99 24.75
N ILE A 10 -4.74 -15.06 23.86
CA ILE A 10 -4.25 -14.95 22.48
C ILE A 10 -3.58 -13.60 22.19
N VAL A 11 -3.25 -12.84 23.24
CA VAL A 11 -2.65 -11.50 23.10
C VAL A 11 -1.31 -11.57 22.35
N TRP A 12 -0.44 -12.52 22.74
CA TRP A 12 0.87 -12.68 22.09
C TRP A 12 0.78 -13.10 20.61
N PRO A 13 0.01 -14.13 20.25
CA PRO A 13 -0.28 -14.42 18.83
C PRO A 13 -0.86 -13.22 18.06
N PHE A 14 -1.74 -12.44 18.69
CA PHE A 14 -2.32 -11.27 18.06
C PHE A 14 -1.29 -10.16 17.83
N ILE A 15 -0.35 -9.93 18.77
CA ILE A 15 0.76 -8.99 18.61
C ILE A 15 1.63 -9.41 17.41
N LEU A 16 2.00 -10.69 17.29
CA LEU A 16 2.77 -11.20 16.17
C LEU A 16 2.04 -11.04 14.84
N LEU A 17 0.73 -11.32 14.79
CA LEU A 17 -0.06 -11.09 13.58
C LEU A 17 -0.15 -9.60 13.25
N THR A 18 -0.27 -8.75 14.25
CA THR A 18 -0.30 -7.29 14.06
C THR A 18 1.03 -6.75 13.55
N SER A 19 2.16 -7.27 14.04
CA SER A 19 3.49 -6.88 13.55
C SER A 19 3.72 -7.23 12.09
N LEU A 20 3.03 -8.25 11.55
CA LEU A 20 3.10 -8.56 10.13
C LEU A 20 2.53 -7.44 9.27
N PHE A 21 1.46 -6.74 9.72
CA PHE A 21 0.91 -5.60 8.97
C PHE A 21 1.90 -4.46 8.81
N PHE A 22 2.71 -4.20 9.84
CA PHE A 22 3.86 -3.30 9.73
C PHE A 22 4.90 -3.87 8.77
N ALA A 23 5.28 -5.13 8.98
CA ALA A 23 6.41 -5.74 8.31
C ALA A 23 6.24 -5.84 6.79
N TRP A 24 5.06 -6.21 6.28
CA TRP A 24 4.88 -6.29 4.82
C TRP A 24 4.63 -4.94 4.15
N ALA A 25 4.22 -3.91 4.91
CA ALA A 25 4.07 -2.57 4.36
C ALA A 25 5.43 -1.95 4.00
N VAL A 26 6.48 -2.30 4.72
CA VAL A 26 7.85 -1.84 4.43
C VAL A 26 8.26 -2.18 2.99
N PRO A 27 8.29 -3.45 2.55
CA PRO A 27 8.69 -3.80 1.19
C PRO A 27 7.72 -3.32 0.11
N ASN A 28 6.43 -3.24 0.37
CA ASN A 28 5.49 -2.68 -0.59
C ASN A 28 5.87 -1.25 -0.97
N ASN A 29 6.06 -0.39 0.03
CA ASN A 29 6.37 1.02 -0.21
C ASN A 29 7.83 1.23 -0.62
N LEU A 30 8.75 0.37 -0.18
CA LEU A 30 10.11 0.32 -0.69
C LEU A 30 10.10 0.05 -2.21
N THR A 31 9.32 -0.91 -2.68
CA THR A 31 9.23 -1.26 -4.11
C THR A 31 8.63 -0.13 -4.95
N ASP A 32 7.60 0.56 -4.44
CA ASP A 32 7.00 1.69 -5.16
C ASP A 32 8.01 2.83 -5.38
N THR A 33 8.81 3.15 -4.38
CA THR A 33 9.88 4.16 -4.51
C THR A 33 11.03 3.68 -5.38
N MET A 34 11.31 2.37 -5.38
CA MET A 34 12.34 1.73 -6.19
C MET A 34 12.03 1.71 -7.70
N LEU A 35 10.78 1.86 -8.10
CA LEU A 35 10.38 1.87 -9.51
C LEU A 35 11.16 2.94 -10.31
N ALA A 36 11.19 4.16 -9.77
CA ALA A 36 11.93 5.27 -10.38
C ALA A 36 13.44 5.01 -10.36
N ALA A 37 13.96 4.43 -9.26
CA ALA A 37 15.36 4.07 -9.15
C ALA A 37 15.78 3.01 -10.18
N PHE A 38 15.03 1.91 -10.34
CA PHE A 38 15.31 0.90 -11.36
C PHE A 38 15.31 1.47 -12.78
N LYS A 39 14.33 2.35 -13.11
CA LYS A 39 14.28 3.04 -14.39
C LYS A 39 15.58 3.79 -14.66
N ARG A 40 16.07 4.54 -13.67
CA ARG A 40 17.29 5.34 -13.76
C ARG A 40 18.55 4.47 -13.81
N ILE A 41 18.68 3.51 -12.88
CA ILE A 41 19.87 2.66 -12.73
C ILE A 41 20.10 1.84 -14.01
N MET A 42 19.04 1.19 -14.49
CA MET A 42 19.14 0.28 -15.63
C MET A 42 18.82 0.95 -16.99
N SER A 43 18.62 2.27 -17.00
CA SER A 43 18.28 3.04 -18.20
C SER A 43 17.07 2.45 -18.95
N LEU A 44 16.01 2.08 -18.20
CA LEU A 44 14.84 1.41 -18.76
C LEU A 44 13.90 2.40 -19.43
N SER A 45 13.21 1.93 -20.49
CA SER A 45 12.05 2.62 -21.03
C SER A 45 10.86 2.57 -20.07
N ASP A 46 9.89 3.48 -20.25
CA ASP A 46 8.67 3.49 -19.41
C ASP A 46 7.90 2.17 -19.52
N SER A 47 7.83 1.57 -20.72
CA SER A 47 7.20 0.28 -20.94
C SER A 47 7.91 -0.86 -20.21
N LYS A 48 9.24 -0.91 -20.21
CA LYS A 48 10.00 -1.92 -19.44
C LYS A 48 9.82 -1.72 -17.93
N THR A 49 9.81 -0.47 -17.47
CA THR A 49 9.60 -0.14 -16.05
C THR A 49 8.20 -0.55 -15.58
N ALA A 50 7.17 -0.38 -16.41
CA ALA A 50 5.80 -0.77 -16.11
C ALA A 50 5.65 -2.28 -15.83
N TRP A 51 6.52 -3.14 -16.36
CA TRP A 51 6.51 -4.57 -16.04
C TRP A 51 6.71 -4.86 -14.56
N ILE A 52 7.42 -4.01 -13.81
CA ILE A 52 7.57 -4.16 -12.36
C ILE A 52 6.20 -4.08 -11.69
N GLN A 53 5.35 -3.12 -12.05
CA GLN A 53 4.00 -3.00 -11.49
C GLN A 53 3.08 -4.16 -11.91
N VAL A 54 3.20 -4.63 -13.16
CA VAL A 54 2.46 -5.80 -13.62
C VAL A 54 2.84 -7.04 -12.80
N VAL A 55 4.12 -7.24 -12.57
CA VAL A 55 4.64 -8.36 -11.76
C VAL A 55 4.16 -8.26 -10.31
N CYS A 56 4.21 -7.07 -9.71
CA CYS A 56 3.79 -6.86 -8.33
C CYS A 56 2.28 -7.08 -8.14
N TYR A 57 1.47 -6.30 -8.84
CA TYR A 57 0.05 -6.18 -8.52
C TYR A 57 -0.82 -7.18 -9.29
N LEU A 58 -0.53 -7.44 -10.57
CA LEU A 58 -1.33 -8.38 -11.34
C LEU A 58 -0.90 -9.83 -11.10
N LEU A 59 0.39 -10.14 -11.26
CA LEU A 59 0.88 -11.52 -11.08
C LEU A 59 1.02 -11.88 -9.61
N GLY A 60 1.68 -11.05 -8.80
CA GLY A 60 1.92 -11.30 -7.39
C GLY A 60 0.62 -11.34 -6.58
N TYR A 61 -0.16 -10.26 -6.60
CA TYR A 61 -1.43 -10.21 -5.86
C TYR A 61 -2.59 -10.85 -6.62
N GLY A 62 -2.82 -10.48 -7.86
CA GLY A 62 -3.97 -10.93 -8.63
C GLY A 62 -4.00 -12.45 -8.85
N CYS A 63 -2.90 -13.02 -9.36
CA CYS A 63 -2.84 -14.44 -9.68
C CYS A 63 -2.55 -15.34 -8.48
N CYS A 64 -1.71 -14.87 -7.51
CA CYS A 64 -1.27 -15.72 -6.39
C CYS A 64 -2.26 -15.77 -5.22
N ALA A 65 -3.24 -14.87 -5.12
CA ALA A 65 -4.19 -14.84 -4.02
C ALA A 65 -5.05 -16.12 -3.93
N ILE A 66 -5.54 -16.63 -5.06
CA ILE A 66 -6.36 -17.87 -5.10
C ILE A 66 -5.54 -19.10 -4.73
N PRO A 67 -4.35 -19.37 -5.33
CA PRO A 67 -3.46 -20.44 -4.87
C PRO A 67 -3.14 -20.36 -3.37
N SER A 68 -2.94 -19.14 -2.85
CA SER A 68 -2.71 -18.90 -1.42
C SER A 68 -3.85 -19.41 -0.55
N ALA A 69 -5.09 -19.11 -0.94
CA ALA A 69 -6.27 -19.53 -0.20
C ALA A 69 -6.46 -21.07 -0.25
N LEU A 70 -6.17 -21.69 -1.39
CA LEU A 70 -6.21 -23.15 -1.52
C LEU A 70 -5.20 -23.81 -0.58
N PHE A 71 -4.00 -23.24 -0.49
CA PHE A 71 -2.98 -23.70 0.45
C PHE A 71 -3.44 -23.57 1.91
N ILE A 72 -4.00 -22.41 2.30
CA ILE A 72 -4.50 -22.15 3.65
C ILE A 72 -5.66 -23.06 3.99
N LYS A 73 -6.55 -23.35 3.02
CA LYS A 73 -7.69 -24.27 3.21
C LYS A 73 -7.23 -25.71 3.43
N LYS A 74 -6.17 -26.11 2.69
CA LYS A 74 -5.61 -27.47 2.82
C LYS A 74 -4.84 -27.68 4.12
N TYR A 75 -4.15 -26.64 4.59
CA TYR A 75 -3.30 -26.71 5.79
C TYR A 75 -3.91 -25.87 6.92
N THR A 76 -3.24 -24.77 7.31
CA THR A 76 -3.69 -23.89 8.38
C THR A 76 -3.37 -22.45 8.05
N TYR A 77 -3.99 -21.50 8.76
CA TYR A 77 -3.59 -20.07 8.68
C TYR A 77 -2.11 -19.86 9.04
N LYS A 78 -1.62 -20.55 10.10
CA LYS A 78 -0.21 -20.50 10.49
C LYS A 78 0.70 -20.97 9.36
N SER A 79 0.36 -22.09 8.70
CA SER A 79 1.14 -22.60 7.56
C SER A 79 1.15 -21.61 6.40
N GLY A 80 0.03 -20.92 6.15
CA GLY A 80 -0.04 -19.85 5.15
C GLY A 80 0.90 -18.70 5.48
N VAL A 81 0.88 -18.22 6.72
CA VAL A 81 1.79 -17.15 7.17
C VAL A 81 3.26 -17.57 7.02
N LEU A 82 3.62 -18.80 7.43
CA LEU A 82 4.98 -19.32 7.29
C LEU A 82 5.40 -19.44 5.81
N LEU A 83 4.51 -19.93 4.94
CA LEU A 83 4.78 -20.00 3.50
C LEU A 83 5.02 -18.60 2.91
N GLY A 84 4.17 -17.63 3.25
CA GLY A 84 4.31 -16.26 2.76
C GLY A 84 5.63 -15.61 3.19
N LEU A 85 6.02 -15.76 4.46
CA LEU A 85 7.31 -15.29 4.96
C LEU A 85 8.48 -16.01 4.28
N SER A 86 8.38 -17.32 4.04
CA SER A 86 9.42 -18.10 3.35
C SER A 86 9.61 -17.62 1.91
N LEU A 87 8.51 -17.41 1.17
CA LEU A 87 8.56 -16.87 -0.19
C LEU A 87 9.16 -15.46 -0.20
N TYR A 88 8.76 -14.61 0.76
CA TYR A 88 9.33 -13.27 0.86
C TYR A 88 10.86 -13.32 1.06
N VAL A 89 11.34 -14.10 2.02
CA VAL A 89 12.77 -14.27 2.29
C VAL A 89 13.50 -14.81 1.06
N THR A 90 12.92 -15.81 0.39
CA THR A 90 13.48 -16.36 -0.86
C THR A 90 13.58 -15.30 -1.94
N GLY A 91 12.52 -14.49 -2.15
CA GLY A 91 12.54 -13.39 -3.10
C GLY A 91 13.63 -12.37 -2.77
N ALA A 92 13.76 -11.98 -1.49
CA ALA A 92 14.80 -11.05 -1.05
C ALA A 92 16.23 -11.60 -1.28
N VAL A 93 16.47 -12.88 -1.04
CA VAL A 93 17.76 -13.52 -1.30
C VAL A 93 18.07 -13.59 -2.80
N LEU A 94 17.06 -13.75 -3.65
CA LEU A 94 17.22 -13.77 -5.12
C LEU A 94 17.66 -12.42 -5.71
N PHE A 95 17.59 -11.32 -4.97
CA PHE A 95 18.19 -10.05 -5.39
C PHE A 95 19.71 -10.14 -5.53
N TYR A 96 20.39 -11.01 -4.74
CA TYR A 96 21.84 -11.17 -4.83
C TYR A 96 22.29 -11.82 -6.15
N PRO A 97 21.78 -13.00 -6.58
CA PRO A 97 22.11 -13.51 -7.90
C PRO A 97 21.67 -12.59 -9.04
N ALA A 98 20.59 -11.80 -8.87
CA ALA A 98 20.18 -10.81 -9.87
C ALA A 98 21.26 -9.72 -10.06
N LEU A 99 21.88 -9.26 -8.98
CA LEU A 99 23.04 -8.36 -9.01
C LEU A 99 24.22 -8.99 -9.75
N LEU A 100 24.54 -10.25 -9.48
CA LEU A 100 25.65 -10.96 -10.14
C LEU A 100 25.42 -11.10 -11.65
N CYS A 101 24.19 -11.31 -12.08
CA CYS A 101 23.82 -11.39 -13.51
C CYS A 101 24.14 -10.10 -14.28
N LEU A 102 24.27 -8.94 -13.63
CA LEU A 102 24.66 -7.69 -14.28
C LEU A 102 26.00 -7.78 -15.00
N GLN A 103 26.96 -8.52 -14.40
CA GLN A 103 28.29 -8.71 -14.99
C GLN A 103 28.26 -9.59 -16.26
N ILE A 104 27.18 -10.37 -16.44
CA ILE A 104 27.01 -11.26 -17.60
C ILE A 104 26.19 -10.52 -18.67
N ASN A 105 25.01 -10.02 -18.30
CA ASN A 105 24.10 -9.32 -19.20
C ASN A 105 23.08 -8.47 -18.41
N PRO A 106 22.96 -7.16 -18.68
CA PRO A 106 21.97 -6.30 -18.03
C PRO A 106 20.50 -6.76 -18.20
N GLU A 107 20.15 -7.33 -19.34
CA GLU A 107 18.80 -7.86 -19.59
C GLU A 107 18.51 -9.09 -18.71
N LEU A 108 19.48 -9.97 -18.54
CA LEU A 108 19.39 -11.12 -17.64
C LEU A 108 19.25 -10.66 -16.18
N SER A 109 20.03 -9.65 -15.80
CA SER A 109 19.92 -9.04 -14.47
C SER A 109 18.51 -8.52 -14.22
N PHE A 110 17.95 -7.72 -15.14
CA PHE A 110 16.60 -7.18 -15.02
C PHE A 110 15.54 -8.29 -14.93
N ALA A 111 15.63 -9.31 -15.80
CA ALA A 111 14.69 -10.45 -15.77
C ALA A 111 14.78 -11.20 -14.42
N THR A 112 15.97 -11.35 -13.87
CA THR A 112 16.19 -12.00 -12.56
C THR A 112 15.62 -11.15 -11.41
N TYR A 113 15.78 -9.81 -11.45
CA TYR A 113 15.12 -8.91 -10.51
C TYR A 113 13.60 -8.99 -10.61
N LEU A 114 13.02 -9.02 -11.81
CA LEU A 114 11.57 -9.20 -11.99
C LEU A 114 11.09 -10.53 -11.40
N PHE A 115 11.83 -11.61 -11.59
CA PHE A 115 11.51 -12.90 -11.00
C PHE A 115 11.61 -12.88 -9.46
N ALA A 116 12.64 -12.26 -8.92
CA ALA A 116 12.80 -12.08 -7.47
C ALA A 116 11.66 -11.27 -6.87
N ILE A 117 11.25 -10.16 -7.51
CA ILE A 117 10.10 -9.34 -7.15
C ILE A 117 8.81 -10.15 -7.22
N PHE A 118 8.61 -10.97 -8.26
CA PHE A 118 7.45 -11.84 -8.36
C PHE A 118 7.33 -12.79 -7.17
N ILE A 119 8.41 -13.49 -6.81
CA ILE A 119 8.43 -14.41 -5.64
C ILE A 119 8.14 -13.65 -4.35
N LEU A 120 8.73 -12.46 -4.19
CA LEU A 120 8.50 -11.59 -3.03
C LEU A 120 7.02 -11.19 -2.92
N PHE A 121 6.42 -10.69 -4.00
CA PHE A 121 5.01 -10.27 -4.00
C PHE A 121 4.02 -11.44 -3.93
N ALA A 122 4.37 -12.60 -4.49
CA ALA A 122 3.63 -13.84 -4.23
C ALA A 122 3.62 -14.17 -2.73
N GLY A 123 4.77 -14.03 -2.05
CA GLY A 123 4.88 -14.15 -0.59
C GLY A 123 3.99 -13.15 0.15
N LEU A 124 3.97 -11.89 -0.26
CA LEU A 124 3.10 -10.86 0.32
C LEU A 124 1.62 -11.19 0.12
N SER A 125 1.22 -11.66 -1.05
CA SER A 125 -0.15 -12.11 -1.32
C SER A 125 -0.59 -13.24 -0.40
N VAL A 126 0.29 -14.23 -0.16
CA VAL A 126 0.05 -15.33 0.80
C VAL A 126 -0.08 -14.79 2.22
N LEU A 127 0.83 -13.90 2.64
CA LEU A 127 0.80 -13.28 3.96
C LEU A 127 -0.50 -12.51 4.18
N GLU A 128 -0.88 -11.67 3.24
CA GLU A 128 -2.05 -10.81 3.36
C GLU A 128 -3.34 -11.63 3.38
N THR A 129 -3.46 -12.63 2.49
CA THR A 129 -4.59 -13.56 2.48
C THR A 129 -4.72 -14.33 3.78
N SER A 130 -3.59 -14.82 4.33
CA SER A 130 -3.56 -15.60 5.56
C SER A 130 -3.87 -14.75 6.77
N THR A 131 -3.17 -13.61 6.93
CA THR A 131 -3.19 -12.81 8.15
C THR A 131 -4.49 -12.04 8.31
N ASN A 132 -5.03 -11.44 7.24
CA ASN A 132 -6.31 -10.75 7.29
C ASN A 132 -7.44 -11.70 7.73
N SER A 133 -7.53 -12.86 7.09
CA SER A 133 -8.52 -13.89 7.42
C SER A 133 -8.32 -14.43 8.84
N TYR A 134 -7.07 -14.65 9.24
CA TYR A 134 -6.75 -15.17 10.57
C TYR A 134 -7.14 -14.19 11.67
N VAL A 135 -6.79 -12.90 11.54
CA VAL A 135 -7.17 -11.84 12.48
C VAL A 135 -8.69 -11.73 12.62
N CYS A 136 -9.44 -11.89 11.55
CA CYS A 136 -10.90 -11.92 11.61
C CYS A 136 -11.42 -13.17 12.35
N ALA A 137 -10.78 -14.31 12.19
CA ALA A 137 -11.27 -15.60 12.68
C ALA A 137 -10.92 -15.91 14.15
N ILE A 138 -9.87 -15.29 14.73
CA ILE A 138 -9.39 -15.61 16.10
C ILE A 138 -10.24 -15.04 17.25
N GLY A 139 -11.42 -14.48 16.99
CA GLY A 139 -12.30 -13.92 18.02
C GLY A 139 -13.75 -13.93 17.60
N SER A 140 -14.61 -13.19 18.31
CA SER A 140 -16.01 -13.08 17.94
C SER A 140 -16.19 -12.40 16.59
N GLU A 141 -17.18 -12.82 15.81
CA GLU A 141 -17.53 -12.25 14.52
C GLU A 141 -17.98 -10.78 14.65
N GLU A 142 -18.67 -10.43 15.74
CA GLU A 142 -19.11 -9.06 16.04
C GLU A 142 -17.96 -8.04 16.08
N THR A 143 -16.78 -8.43 16.58
CA THR A 143 -15.61 -7.56 16.72
C THR A 143 -14.56 -7.79 15.62
N ALA A 144 -14.82 -8.67 14.65
CA ALA A 144 -13.84 -9.04 13.62
C ALA A 144 -13.34 -7.83 12.82
N THR A 145 -14.26 -6.98 12.33
CA THR A 145 -13.92 -5.77 11.57
C THR A 145 -13.12 -4.76 12.40
N GLN A 146 -13.49 -4.55 13.68
CA GLN A 146 -12.75 -3.65 14.57
C GLN A 146 -11.34 -4.19 14.84
N ARG A 147 -11.24 -5.50 15.09
CA ARG A 147 -9.97 -6.20 15.34
C ARG A 147 -9.04 -6.10 14.14
N LEU A 148 -9.57 -6.28 12.92
CA LEU A 148 -8.80 -6.13 11.69
C LEU A 148 -8.36 -4.66 11.47
N ASN A 149 -9.24 -3.69 11.71
CA ASN A 149 -8.89 -2.26 11.63
C ASN A 149 -7.76 -1.91 12.60
N PHE A 150 -7.82 -2.42 13.84
CA PHE A 150 -6.74 -2.21 14.80
C PHE A 150 -5.42 -2.81 14.33
N ALA A 151 -5.41 -4.08 13.90
CA ALA A 151 -4.19 -4.73 13.42
C ALA A 151 -3.59 -3.99 12.21
N GLN A 152 -4.43 -3.60 11.26
CA GLN A 152 -4.01 -2.84 10.08
C GLN A 152 -3.61 -1.38 10.39
N SER A 153 -3.87 -0.86 11.61
CA SER A 153 -3.40 0.48 11.98
C SER A 153 -1.87 0.58 12.04
N PHE A 154 -1.17 -0.54 12.08
CA PHE A 154 0.30 -0.58 12.06
C PHE A 154 0.89 -0.59 10.63
N ASN A 155 0.08 -0.88 9.61
CA ASN A 155 0.53 -0.89 8.21
C ASN A 155 1.08 0.48 7.74
N PRO A 156 0.45 1.64 8.00
CA PRO A 156 0.97 2.93 7.57
C PRO A 156 2.32 3.29 8.18
N PHE A 157 2.62 2.84 9.39
CA PHE A 157 3.95 3.03 9.99
C PHE A 157 5.01 2.24 9.20
N GLY A 158 4.68 1.01 8.79
CA GLY A 158 5.52 0.24 7.89
C GLY A 158 5.72 0.92 6.54
N ALA A 159 4.66 1.53 5.98
CA ALA A 159 4.73 2.28 4.75
C ALA A 159 5.71 3.45 4.84
N ILE A 160 5.60 4.29 5.88
CA ILE A 160 6.52 5.40 6.13
C ILE A 160 7.95 4.88 6.30
N THR A 161 8.11 3.81 7.09
CA THR A 161 9.43 3.18 7.30
C THR A 161 10.05 2.70 5.98
N GLY A 162 9.25 2.09 5.09
CA GLY A 162 9.71 1.66 3.76
C GLY A 162 10.20 2.83 2.89
N VAL A 163 9.47 3.93 2.88
CA VAL A 163 9.86 5.16 2.16
C VAL A 163 11.16 5.73 2.74
N VAL A 164 11.27 5.83 4.07
CA VAL A 164 12.50 6.34 4.74
C VAL A 164 13.69 5.43 4.44
N ILE A 165 13.53 4.12 4.53
CA ILE A 165 14.59 3.15 4.18
C ILE A 165 15.02 3.34 2.73
N SER A 166 14.09 3.50 1.80
CA SER A 166 14.41 3.77 0.40
C SER A 166 15.22 5.04 0.23
N GLN A 167 14.82 6.12 0.88
CA GLN A 167 15.51 7.40 0.76
C GLN A 167 16.92 7.36 1.33
N VAL A 168 17.07 6.78 2.52
CA VAL A 168 18.35 6.78 3.25
C VAL A 168 19.34 5.77 2.67
N PHE A 169 18.91 4.58 2.28
CA PHE A 169 19.82 3.49 1.91
C PHE A 169 19.91 3.23 0.42
N VAL A 170 18.98 3.76 -0.38
CA VAL A 170 18.97 3.52 -1.82
C VAL A 170 19.09 4.82 -2.59
N LEU A 171 18.10 5.73 -2.48
CA LEU A 171 18.07 6.94 -3.29
C LEU A 171 19.26 7.87 -3.02
N SER A 172 19.77 7.90 -1.78
CA SER A 172 20.99 8.65 -1.42
C SER A 172 22.26 8.11 -2.07
N GLN A 173 22.26 6.85 -2.49
CA GLN A 173 23.41 6.19 -3.13
C GLN A 173 23.38 6.30 -4.67
N LEU A 174 22.31 6.85 -5.24
CA LEU A 174 22.22 7.02 -6.68
C LEU A 174 23.16 8.10 -7.17
N ASN A 175 23.91 7.78 -8.22
CA ASN A 175 24.76 8.75 -8.91
C ASN A 175 23.91 9.87 -9.53
N LEU A 176 24.34 11.12 -9.39
CA LEU A 176 23.61 12.30 -9.84
C LEU A 176 23.65 12.53 -11.37
N MET A 177 24.40 11.73 -12.11
CA MET A 177 24.50 11.84 -13.57
C MET A 177 23.14 11.73 -14.24
N THR A 178 22.93 12.59 -15.24
CA THR A 178 21.72 12.57 -16.08
C THR A 178 21.70 11.35 -17.01
N ALA A 179 20.54 11.03 -17.59
CA ALA A 179 20.41 9.93 -18.55
C ALA A 179 21.30 10.13 -19.79
N THR A 180 21.48 11.36 -20.23
CA THR A 180 22.37 11.71 -21.37
C THR A 180 23.83 11.50 -21.04
N GLU A 181 24.28 11.89 -19.86
CA GLU A 181 25.65 11.65 -19.38
C GLU A 181 25.92 10.16 -19.25
N ARG A 182 25.01 9.40 -18.67
CA ARG A 182 25.12 7.93 -18.58
C ARG A 182 25.21 7.24 -19.94
N ALA A 183 24.46 7.72 -20.93
CA ALA A 183 24.49 7.17 -22.31
C ALA A 183 25.81 7.42 -23.03
N SER A 184 26.59 8.42 -22.61
CA SER A 184 27.91 8.74 -23.18
C SER A 184 29.08 7.97 -22.57
N LEU A 185 28.84 7.22 -21.47
CA LEU A 185 29.89 6.48 -20.76
C LEU A 185 30.31 5.21 -21.51
N PRO A 186 31.57 4.79 -21.38
CA PRO A 186 31.99 3.44 -21.77
C PRO A 186 31.17 2.37 -21.05
N ALA A 187 30.85 1.27 -21.73
CA ALA A 187 30.02 0.19 -21.16
C ALA A 187 30.54 -0.35 -19.82
N SER A 188 31.87 -0.45 -19.65
CA SER A 188 32.50 -0.92 -18.41
C SER A 188 32.26 0.04 -17.25
N GLU A 189 32.34 1.34 -17.48
CA GLU A 189 32.15 2.37 -16.46
C GLU A 189 30.66 2.47 -16.07
N LEU A 190 29.78 2.43 -17.05
CA LEU A 190 28.32 2.38 -16.82
C LEU A 190 27.93 1.16 -15.99
N THR A 191 28.46 -0.04 -16.33
CA THR A 191 28.19 -1.28 -15.56
C THR A 191 28.72 -1.18 -14.12
N ALA A 192 29.85 -0.54 -13.89
CA ALA A 192 30.38 -0.35 -12.54
C ALA A 192 29.48 0.57 -11.70
N ILE A 193 29.00 1.69 -12.26
CA ILE A 193 28.06 2.59 -11.59
C ILE A 193 26.75 1.86 -11.30
N GLN A 194 26.17 1.19 -12.29
CA GLN A 194 24.94 0.40 -12.15
C GLN A 194 25.10 -0.69 -11.08
N GLY A 195 26.26 -1.36 -11.03
CA GLY A 195 26.57 -2.37 -10.03
C GLY A 195 26.59 -1.82 -8.61
N ALA A 196 27.20 -0.65 -8.40
CA ALA A 196 27.20 0.01 -7.09
C ALA A 196 25.79 0.40 -6.64
N GLU A 197 25.00 0.98 -7.53
CA GLU A 197 23.62 1.41 -7.26
C GLU A 197 22.70 0.20 -7.01
N LEU A 198 22.79 -0.87 -7.81
CA LEU A 198 22.02 -2.11 -7.61
C LEU A 198 22.46 -2.87 -6.35
N ASN A 199 23.72 -2.73 -5.94
CA ASN A 199 24.18 -3.29 -4.66
C ASN A 199 23.47 -2.63 -3.48
N ALA A 200 23.29 -1.31 -3.48
CA ALA A 200 22.52 -0.61 -2.44
C ALA A 200 21.07 -1.12 -2.36
N VAL A 201 20.43 -1.31 -3.52
CA VAL A 201 19.09 -1.91 -3.62
C VAL A 201 19.09 -3.32 -3.01
N THR A 202 20.00 -4.17 -3.48
CA THR A 202 20.10 -5.59 -3.08
C THR A 202 20.32 -5.73 -1.57
N MET A 203 21.27 -4.97 -1.00
CA MET A 203 21.56 -5.02 0.43
C MET A 203 20.36 -4.55 1.26
N THR A 204 19.62 -3.54 0.78
CA THR A 204 18.41 -3.06 1.46
C THR A 204 17.33 -4.15 1.49
N TYR A 205 17.04 -4.82 0.36
CA TYR A 205 16.06 -5.91 0.34
C TYR A 205 16.50 -7.12 1.15
N MET A 206 17.80 -7.45 1.16
CA MET A 206 18.34 -8.52 2.01
C MET A 206 18.21 -8.18 3.50
N ALA A 207 18.45 -6.92 3.89
CA ALA A 207 18.26 -6.48 5.28
C ALA A 207 16.80 -6.58 5.73
N VAL A 208 15.84 -6.14 4.90
CA VAL A 208 14.43 -6.32 5.15
C VAL A 208 14.06 -7.81 5.17
N GLY A 209 14.62 -8.61 4.26
CA GLY A 209 14.49 -10.07 4.22
C GLY A 209 14.96 -10.74 5.51
N ALA A 210 16.05 -10.27 6.10
CA ALA A 210 16.54 -10.76 7.39
C ALA A 210 15.54 -10.47 8.53
N VAL A 211 14.93 -9.29 8.56
CA VAL A 211 13.88 -8.97 9.54
C VAL A 211 12.68 -9.93 9.37
N MET A 212 12.26 -10.18 8.12
CA MET A 212 11.18 -11.12 7.83
C MET A 212 11.53 -12.56 8.22
N PHE A 213 12.79 -12.95 8.09
CA PHE A 213 13.28 -14.25 8.54
C PHE A 213 13.20 -14.40 10.06
N PHE A 214 13.55 -13.37 10.84
CA PHE A 214 13.36 -13.41 12.29
C PHE A 214 11.88 -13.48 12.68
N LEU A 215 10.97 -12.78 11.96
CA LEU A 215 9.53 -12.92 12.17
C LEU A 215 9.04 -14.33 11.83
N LEU A 216 9.57 -14.96 10.77
CA LEU A 216 9.28 -16.34 10.43
C LEU A 216 9.65 -17.27 11.61
N LEU A 217 10.85 -17.14 12.17
CA LEU A 217 11.28 -17.92 13.32
C LEU A 217 10.38 -17.66 14.54
N ALA A 218 10.05 -16.40 14.85
CA ALA A 218 9.17 -16.06 15.96
C ALA A 218 7.80 -16.73 15.84
N ILE A 219 7.19 -16.72 14.65
CA ILE A 219 5.90 -17.34 14.39
C ILE A 219 6.00 -18.87 14.38
N LEU A 220 7.10 -19.42 13.83
CA LEU A 220 7.34 -20.87 13.80
C LEU A 220 7.31 -21.46 15.20
N PHE A 221 8.01 -20.86 16.14
CA PHE A 221 8.12 -21.33 17.53
C PHE A 221 6.94 -20.91 18.44
N THR A 222 6.08 -19.99 18.00
CA THR A 222 4.91 -19.59 18.78
C THR A 222 3.73 -20.57 18.55
N LYS A 223 3.09 -20.98 19.64
CA LYS A 223 1.83 -21.72 19.58
C LYS A 223 0.71 -20.75 19.16
N MET A 224 0.29 -20.85 17.92
CA MET A 224 -0.83 -20.09 17.39
C MET A 224 -2.16 -20.79 17.69
N PRO A 225 -3.25 -20.05 17.93
CA PRO A 225 -4.58 -20.63 18.12
C PRO A 225 -4.96 -21.48 16.91
N SER A 226 -5.22 -22.77 17.14
CA SER A 226 -5.82 -23.64 16.10
C SER A 226 -7.31 -23.33 16.04
N LEU A 227 -7.75 -22.73 14.96
CA LEU A 227 -9.17 -22.66 14.66
C LEU A 227 -9.61 -24.05 14.23
N LYS A 228 -10.67 -24.59 14.86
CA LYS A 228 -11.21 -25.92 14.51
C LYS A 228 -11.54 -25.92 13.01
N GLU A 229 -10.74 -26.62 12.25
CA GLU A 229 -10.97 -26.84 10.85
C GLU A 229 -11.90 -28.05 10.75
N GLY A 230 -13.14 -27.78 10.36
CA GLY A 230 -14.01 -28.89 9.94
C GLY A 230 -13.31 -29.59 8.78
N GLY A 231 -13.03 -30.91 8.91
CA GLY A 231 -12.36 -31.73 7.92
C GLY A 231 -13.17 -31.88 6.64
N GLN A 232 -13.57 -30.82 6.01
CA GLN A 232 -14.36 -30.86 4.78
C GLN A 232 -13.42 -31.01 3.57
N SER A 233 -13.82 -31.91 2.68
CA SER A 233 -13.20 -32.10 1.36
C SER A 233 -12.99 -30.75 0.63
N LEU A 234 -11.91 -30.66 -0.12
CA LEU A 234 -11.59 -29.50 -0.98
C LEU A 234 -12.63 -29.38 -2.12
N ASP A 235 -13.86 -28.97 -1.80
CA ASP A 235 -14.87 -28.61 -2.80
C ASP A 235 -14.67 -27.16 -3.24
N PHE A 236 -13.65 -26.95 -4.08
CA PHE A 236 -13.36 -25.62 -4.63
C PHE A 236 -14.50 -25.11 -5.51
N ALA A 237 -15.04 -25.97 -6.38
CA ALA A 237 -16.10 -25.57 -7.30
C ALA A 237 -17.40 -25.19 -6.57
N GLY A 238 -17.77 -25.97 -5.55
CA GLY A 238 -18.92 -25.65 -4.69
C GLY A 238 -18.71 -24.38 -3.88
N THR A 239 -17.53 -24.18 -3.28
CA THR A 239 -17.17 -22.93 -2.58
C THR A 239 -17.26 -21.72 -3.52
N PHE A 240 -16.66 -21.81 -4.70
CA PHE A 240 -16.69 -20.72 -5.68
C PHE A 240 -18.12 -20.39 -6.12
N LYS A 241 -18.94 -21.41 -6.36
CA LYS A 241 -20.38 -21.24 -6.68
C LYS A 241 -21.17 -20.59 -5.54
N ARG A 242 -20.88 -20.92 -4.27
CA ARG A 242 -21.51 -20.26 -3.11
C ARG A 242 -21.07 -18.81 -2.99
N LEU A 243 -19.77 -18.53 -3.15
CA LEU A 243 -19.21 -17.17 -3.09
C LEU A 243 -19.82 -16.26 -4.16
N ILE A 244 -19.91 -16.72 -5.43
CA ILE A 244 -20.52 -15.92 -6.51
C ILE A 244 -22.01 -15.65 -6.25
N LYS A 245 -22.74 -16.55 -5.61
CA LYS A 245 -24.13 -16.34 -5.25
C LYS A 245 -24.32 -15.41 -4.06
N ASN A 246 -23.29 -15.20 -3.25
CA ASN A 246 -23.34 -14.31 -2.10
C ASN A 246 -23.18 -12.86 -2.53
N LYS A 247 -24.30 -12.13 -2.63
CA LYS A 247 -24.32 -10.73 -3.07
C LYS A 247 -23.45 -9.81 -2.20
N ASN A 248 -23.40 -10.02 -0.86
CA ASN A 248 -22.56 -9.23 0.02
C ASN A 248 -21.09 -9.41 -0.30
N TYR A 249 -20.67 -10.66 -0.54
CA TYR A 249 -19.29 -10.99 -0.87
C TYR A 249 -18.87 -10.38 -2.22
N ILE A 250 -19.65 -10.64 -3.29
CA ILE A 250 -19.30 -10.12 -4.63
C ILE A 250 -19.19 -8.59 -4.65
N TRP A 251 -20.19 -7.91 -4.07
CA TRP A 251 -20.13 -6.46 -3.99
C TRP A 251 -19.03 -5.96 -3.04
N GLY A 252 -18.66 -6.76 -2.03
CA GLY A 252 -17.49 -6.51 -1.19
C GLY A 252 -16.20 -6.56 -1.99
N VAL A 253 -16.00 -7.57 -2.84
CA VAL A 253 -14.84 -7.70 -3.74
C VAL A 253 -14.80 -6.51 -4.72
N ILE A 254 -15.94 -6.16 -5.33
CA ILE A 254 -16.03 -5.01 -6.24
C ILE A 254 -15.71 -3.70 -5.49
N ALA A 255 -16.29 -3.47 -4.32
CA ALA A 255 -15.99 -2.29 -3.50
C ALA A 255 -14.51 -2.23 -3.11
N GLN A 256 -13.90 -3.37 -2.78
CA GLN A 256 -12.48 -3.46 -2.45
C GLN A 256 -11.59 -3.13 -3.66
N PHE A 257 -11.94 -3.60 -4.86
CA PHE A 257 -11.25 -3.28 -6.11
C PHE A 257 -11.27 -1.77 -6.38
N PHE A 258 -12.43 -1.15 -6.29
CA PHE A 258 -12.57 0.30 -6.46
C PHE A 258 -11.87 1.08 -5.34
N TYR A 259 -11.89 0.57 -4.11
CA TYR A 259 -11.21 1.22 -3.00
C TYR A 259 -9.70 1.26 -3.18
N VAL A 260 -9.07 0.10 -3.44
CA VAL A 260 -7.61 0.05 -3.58
C VAL A 260 -7.17 0.83 -4.82
N GLY A 261 -7.95 0.74 -5.90
CA GLY A 261 -7.73 1.57 -7.07
C GLY A 261 -7.79 3.07 -6.77
N ALA A 262 -8.79 3.53 -6.03
CA ALA A 262 -8.91 4.94 -5.63
C ALA A 262 -7.78 5.37 -4.70
N GLN A 263 -7.37 4.52 -3.76
CA GLN A 263 -6.30 4.82 -2.82
C GLN A 263 -4.97 5.09 -3.53
N ILE A 264 -4.55 4.16 -4.39
CA ILE A 264 -3.29 4.31 -5.12
C ILE A 264 -3.39 5.46 -6.13
N ALA A 265 -4.52 5.60 -6.81
CA ALA A 265 -4.79 6.70 -7.72
C ALA A 265 -4.66 8.07 -7.04
N VAL A 266 -5.26 8.25 -5.86
CA VAL A 266 -5.14 9.50 -5.07
C VAL A 266 -3.69 9.75 -4.70
N TRP A 267 -2.97 8.76 -4.17
CA TRP A 267 -1.61 8.94 -3.67
C TRP A 267 -0.57 9.14 -4.77
N SER A 268 -0.73 8.48 -5.92
CA SER A 268 0.20 8.62 -7.04
C SER A 268 0.18 9.99 -7.68
N PHE A 269 -0.93 10.73 -7.55
CA PHE A 269 -1.10 12.03 -8.21
C PHE A 269 -0.97 13.23 -7.25
N VAL A 270 -0.87 13.01 -5.91
CA VAL A 270 -0.86 14.09 -4.92
C VAL A 270 0.27 15.09 -5.14
N ILE A 271 1.49 14.61 -5.43
CA ILE A 271 2.68 15.45 -5.62
C ILE A 271 2.48 16.37 -6.82
N ARG A 272 2.13 15.80 -7.99
CA ARG A 272 1.90 16.55 -9.23
C ARG A 272 0.73 17.53 -9.10
N TYR A 273 -0.34 17.12 -8.39
CA TYR A 273 -1.48 17.98 -8.11
C TYR A 273 -1.05 19.21 -7.26
N ALA A 274 -0.30 18.98 -6.18
CA ALA A 274 0.20 20.06 -5.33
C ALA A 274 1.14 21.02 -6.09
N MET A 275 2.06 20.49 -6.90
CA MET A 275 2.95 21.29 -7.75
C MET A 275 2.16 22.21 -8.68
N GLN A 276 1.15 21.66 -9.37
CA GLN A 276 0.33 22.45 -10.29
C GLN A 276 -0.54 23.50 -9.57
N GLN A 277 -1.17 23.13 -8.45
CA GLN A 277 -2.08 24.03 -7.74
C GLN A 277 -1.40 25.19 -7.04
N LEU A 278 -0.17 24.99 -6.56
CA LEU A 278 0.63 26.01 -5.88
C LEU A 278 1.70 26.62 -6.78
N GLN A 279 1.74 26.23 -8.05
CA GLN A 279 2.75 26.71 -9.02
C GLN A 279 4.19 26.60 -8.48
N LEU A 280 4.50 25.49 -7.80
CA LEU A 280 5.75 25.30 -7.07
C LEU A 280 6.98 25.42 -7.98
N ASP A 281 6.87 24.99 -9.23
CA ASP A 281 7.94 25.12 -10.24
C ASP A 281 8.23 26.60 -10.53
N GLU A 282 7.21 27.44 -10.65
CA GLU A 282 7.36 28.88 -10.89
C GLU A 282 7.96 29.58 -9.67
N VAL A 283 7.54 29.18 -8.46
CA VAL A 283 8.10 29.71 -7.20
C VAL A 283 9.60 29.42 -7.10
N VAL A 284 10.00 28.17 -7.37
CA VAL A 284 11.42 27.78 -7.32
C VAL A 284 12.21 28.44 -8.46
N ALA A 285 11.66 28.47 -9.68
CA ALA A 285 12.31 29.10 -10.83
C ALA A 285 12.53 30.63 -10.64
N SER A 286 11.62 31.31 -9.93
CA SER A 286 11.73 32.74 -9.67
C SER A 286 12.95 33.13 -8.81
N LEU A 287 13.53 32.18 -8.06
CA LEU A 287 14.69 32.41 -7.20
C LEU A 287 16.01 32.43 -7.98
N GLY A 288 16.01 31.96 -9.24
CA GLY A 288 17.20 31.93 -10.12
C GLY A 288 18.17 30.79 -9.84
N VAL A 289 19.11 30.60 -10.76
CA VAL A 289 20.04 29.44 -10.80
C VAL A 289 21.00 29.37 -9.60
N ASN A 290 21.21 30.49 -8.90
CA ASN A 290 22.16 30.62 -7.77
C ASN A 290 21.47 30.60 -6.40
N ALA A 291 20.18 30.23 -6.32
CA ALA A 291 19.46 30.19 -5.05
C ALA A 291 20.04 29.11 -4.12
N SER A 292 20.28 29.50 -2.87
CA SER A 292 20.67 28.52 -1.85
C SER A 292 19.49 27.63 -1.43
N SER A 293 19.78 26.47 -0.87
CA SER A 293 18.72 25.60 -0.29
C SER A 293 17.89 26.36 0.76
N GLY A 294 18.48 27.30 1.49
CA GLY A 294 17.78 28.14 2.46
C GLY A 294 16.76 29.09 1.82
N ASP A 295 17.12 29.72 0.68
CA ASP A 295 16.21 30.58 -0.06
C ASP A 295 15.00 29.82 -0.60
N VAL A 296 15.23 28.64 -1.12
CA VAL A 296 14.15 27.72 -1.59
C VAL A 296 13.20 27.35 -0.45
N ILE A 297 13.73 26.94 0.70
CA ILE A 297 12.92 26.61 1.88
C ILE A 297 12.11 27.83 2.34
N GLN A 298 12.72 29.03 2.37
CA GLN A 298 12.02 30.23 2.79
C GLN A 298 10.92 30.65 1.82
N ALA A 299 11.16 30.54 0.52
CA ALA A 299 10.15 30.83 -0.50
C ALA A 299 8.98 29.85 -0.39
N LEU A 300 9.26 28.55 -0.26
CA LEU A 300 8.24 27.50 -0.13
C LEU A 300 7.43 27.62 1.18
N ARG A 301 8.03 28.12 2.26
CA ARG A 301 7.32 28.44 3.52
C ARG A 301 6.28 29.55 3.34
N SER A 302 6.55 30.53 2.48
CA SER A 302 5.63 31.66 2.24
C SER A 302 4.40 31.26 1.43
N VAL A 303 4.44 30.13 0.72
CA VAL A 303 3.34 29.68 -0.16
C VAL A 303 2.13 29.23 0.64
N GLU A 304 2.34 28.52 1.77
CA GLU A 304 1.23 27.90 2.48
C GLU A 304 1.54 27.63 3.98
N PRO A 305 0.66 28.07 4.91
CA PRO A 305 0.92 28.01 6.36
C PRO A 305 1.05 26.59 6.96
N VAL A 306 0.34 25.59 6.43
CA VAL A 306 0.38 24.22 6.98
C VAL A 306 1.69 23.54 6.61
N ALA A 307 2.16 23.73 5.37
CA ALA A 307 3.48 23.27 4.97
C ALA A 307 4.58 23.98 5.78
N ALA A 308 4.45 25.28 6.00
CA ALA A 308 5.36 26.02 6.87
C ALA A 308 5.39 25.46 8.30
N GLY A 309 4.23 25.14 8.88
CA GLY A 309 4.10 24.49 10.19
C GLY A 309 4.80 23.14 10.24
N PHE A 310 4.63 22.32 9.18
CA PHE A 310 5.32 21.03 9.05
C PHE A 310 6.85 21.21 8.97
N TYR A 311 7.35 22.18 8.19
CA TYR A 311 8.79 22.46 8.09
C TYR A 311 9.38 22.92 9.43
N ASN A 312 8.68 23.80 10.17
CA ASN A 312 9.09 24.23 11.50
C ASN A 312 9.14 23.04 12.49
N LEU A 313 8.19 22.10 12.40
CA LEU A 313 8.21 20.89 13.19
C LEU A 313 9.42 20.02 12.84
N CYS A 314 9.70 19.80 11.55
CA CYS A 314 10.85 19.01 11.10
C CYS A 314 12.18 19.59 11.63
N GLU A 315 12.35 20.92 11.59
CA GLU A 315 13.53 21.58 12.15
C GLU A 315 13.62 21.39 13.67
N ALA A 316 12.51 21.58 14.38
CA ALA A 316 12.47 21.45 15.84
C ALA A 316 12.87 20.05 16.35
N ILE A 317 12.57 19.00 15.57
CA ILE A 317 12.90 17.60 15.90
C ILE A 317 14.16 17.09 15.19
N GLY A 318 14.88 17.96 14.45
CA GLY A 318 16.14 17.62 13.78
C GLY A 318 16.02 16.82 12.50
N LEU A 319 14.83 16.75 11.89
CA LEU A 319 14.57 16.07 10.61
C LEU A 319 14.78 17.00 9.39
N ASN A 320 15.95 17.65 9.33
CA ASN A 320 16.28 18.63 8.29
C ASN A 320 16.31 18.03 6.86
N ASP A 321 16.50 16.72 6.74
CA ASP A 321 16.49 16.02 5.44
C ASP A 321 15.08 15.94 4.81
N LEU A 322 14.02 16.23 5.57
CA LEU A 322 12.66 16.34 5.06
C LEU A 322 12.29 17.75 4.58
N LEU A 323 13.19 18.72 4.75
CA LEU A 323 12.97 20.10 4.24
C LEU A 323 13.11 20.12 2.72
N PRO A 324 12.17 20.73 1.99
CA PRO A 324 12.15 20.68 0.55
C PRO A 324 13.25 21.56 -0.06
N ARG A 325 13.96 21.00 -1.03
CA ARG A 325 14.98 21.68 -1.84
C ARG A 325 14.55 21.81 -3.30
N THR A 326 13.46 21.16 -3.69
CA THR A 326 12.87 21.20 -5.02
C THR A 326 11.35 21.31 -4.94
N ALA A 327 10.70 21.67 -6.05
CA ALA A 327 9.25 21.74 -6.17
C ALA A 327 8.59 20.39 -5.89
N GLU A 328 9.19 19.30 -6.36
CA GLU A 328 8.68 17.95 -6.14
C GLU A 328 8.73 17.57 -4.64
N GLN A 329 9.81 17.94 -3.94
CA GLN A 329 9.92 17.70 -2.50
C GLN A 329 8.89 18.53 -1.72
N ALA A 330 8.61 19.76 -2.14
CA ALA A 330 7.52 20.54 -1.57
C ALA A 330 6.15 19.92 -1.82
N GLY A 331 5.91 19.40 -3.02
CA GLY A 331 4.71 18.61 -3.32
C GLY A 331 4.62 17.33 -2.48
N ALA A 332 5.74 16.65 -2.25
CA ALA A 332 5.82 15.45 -1.41
C ALA A 332 5.48 15.73 0.06
N THR A 333 5.64 16.96 0.54
CA THR A 333 5.21 17.37 1.89
C THR A 333 3.72 17.09 2.10
N TYR A 334 2.88 17.40 1.12
CA TYR A 334 1.43 17.12 1.23
C TYR A 334 1.11 15.63 1.18
N TYR A 335 1.92 14.84 0.51
CA TYR A 335 1.81 13.39 0.59
C TYR A 335 2.13 12.87 2.00
N ILE A 336 3.19 13.38 2.64
CA ILE A 336 3.54 13.03 4.02
C ILE A 336 2.41 13.46 4.98
N ILE A 337 1.90 14.68 4.86
CA ILE A 337 0.77 15.18 5.67
C ILE A 337 -0.45 14.28 5.48
N SER A 338 -0.73 13.86 4.25
CA SER A 338 -1.83 12.93 3.92
C SER A 338 -1.65 11.56 4.61
N LEU A 339 -0.43 11.03 4.64
CA LEU A 339 -0.11 9.78 5.34
C LEU A 339 -0.23 9.91 6.85
N VAL A 340 0.22 11.02 7.42
CA VAL A 340 0.06 11.30 8.87
C VAL A 340 -1.42 11.37 9.24
N LEU A 341 -2.23 12.11 8.47
CA LEU A 341 -3.67 12.17 8.69
C LEU A 341 -4.32 10.79 8.53
N PHE A 342 -3.89 10.00 7.56
CA PHE A 342 -4.35 8.63 7.37
C PHE A 342 -4.08 7.76 8.60
N VAL A 343 -2.88 7.86 9.21
CA VAL A 343 -2.53 7.15 10.46
C VAL A 343 -3.44 7.58 11.61
N ILE A 344 -3.54 8.88 11.86
CA ILE A 344 -4.36 9.44 12.94
C ILE A 344 -5.82 8.97 12.81
N MET A 345 -6.38 9.11 11.62
CA MET A 345 -7.76 8.74 11.34
C MET A 345 -7.99 7.22 11.41
N ARG A 346 -6.98 6.39 11.12
CA ARG A 346 -7.07 4.94 11.29
C ARG A 346 -7.34 4.56 12.75
N PHE A 347 -6.60 5.13 13.69
CA PHE A 347 -6.81 4.89 15.12
C PHE A 347 -8.13 5.50 15.61
N ALA A 348 -8.43 6.74 15.21
CA ALA A 348 -9.68 7.40 15.55
C ALA A 348 -10.91 6.60 15.09
N CYS A 349 -10.93 6.16 13.84
CA CYS A 349 -12.02 5.34 13.28
C CYS A 349 -12.14 3.98 13.99
N THR A 350 -11.01 3.35 14.33
CA THR A 350 -11.01 2.09 15.09
C THR A 350 -11.65 2.28 16.47
N ALA A 351 -11.37 3.40 17.15
CA ALA A 351 -12.00 3.74 18.41
C ALA A 351 -13.50 4.04 18.24
N MET A 352 -13.89 4.78 17.20
CA MET A 352 -15.29 5.09 16.88
C MET A 352 -16.12 3.83 16.61
N MET A 353 -15.52 2.75 16.09
CA MET A 353 -16.20 1.46 15.85
C MET A 353 -16.69 0.78 17.13
N ARG A 354 -16.28 1.25 18.33
CA ARG A 354 -16.86 0.81 19.60
C ARG A 354 -18.32 1.27 19.79
N TYR A 355 -18.63 2.43 19.19
CA TYR A 355 -19.92 3.11 19.40
C TYR A 355 -20.75 3.14 18.10
N ILE A 356 -20.10 3.16 16.95
CA ILE A 356 -20.73 3.31 15.64
C ILE A 356 -20.50 2.02 14.83
N ARG A 357 -21.55 1.48 14.26
CA ARG A 357 -21.46 0.27 13.40
C ARG A 357 -20.53 0.54 12.22
N PRO A 358 -19.60 -0.39 11.89
CA PRO A 358 -18.62 -0.23 10.80
C PRO A 358 -19.25 0.19 9.48
N ARG A 359 -20.43 -0.36 9.15
CA ARG A 359 -21.20 0.00 7.95
C ARG A 359 -21.53 1.49 7.89
N LYS A 360 -22.09 2.06 8.98
CA LYS A 360 -22.46 3.49 9.00
C LYS A 360 -21.22 4.37 8.86
N LEU A 361 -20.16 3.99 9.54
CA LEU A 361 -18.90 4.72 9.50
C LEU A 361 -18.30 4.71 8.08
N LEU A 362 -18.28 3.54 7.42
CA LEU A 362 -17.82 3.42 6.04
C LEU A 362 -18.63 4.30 5.09
N ALA A 363 -19.99 4.30 5.22
CA ALA A 363 -20.86 5.11 4.37
C ALA A 363 -20.55 6.61 4.51
N VAL A 364 -20.46 7.10 5.75
CA VAL A 364 -20.18 8.53 6.03
C VAL A 364 -18.84 8.93 5.45
N PHE A 365 -17.78 8.18 5.71
CA PHE A 365 -16.44 8.51 5.22
C PHE A 365 -16.30 8.38 3.70
N ALA A 366 -17.02 7.44 3.06
CA ALA A 366 -17.04 7.34 1.60
C ALA A 366 -17.75 8.53 0.95
N ILE A 367 -18.85 9.02 1.55
CA ILE A 367 -19.54 10.23 1.07
C ILE A 367 -18.64 11.46 1.25
N ILE A 368 -18.00 11.62 2.42
CA ILE A 368 -17.08 12.74 2.66
C ILE A 368 -15.92 12.69 1.66
N ALA A 369 -15.34 11.52 1.41
CA ALA A 369 -14.26 11.35 0.43
C ALA A 369 -14.72 11.76 -0.98
N ALA A 370 -15.92 11.36 -1.41
CA ALA A 370 -16.46 11.76 -2.70
C ALA A 370 -16.66 13.29 -2.80
N VAL A 371 -17.18 13.93 -1.74
CA VAL A 371 -17.31 15.39 -1.67
C VAL A 371 -15.94 16.07 -1.72
N CYS A 372 -14.95 15.56 -0.96
CA CYS A 372 -13.59 16.08 -1.00
C CYS A 372 -12.95 15.94 -2.40
N CYS A 373 -13.23 14.84 -3.13
CA CYS A 373 -12.79 14.71 -4.52
C CYS A 373 -13.40 15.80 -5.42
N VAL A 374 -14.70 16.10 -5.25
CA VAL A 374 -15.35 17.20 -6.00
C VAL A 374 -14.71 18.54 -5.65
N ILE A 375 -14.39 18.79 -4.38
CA ILE A 375 -13.64 19.99 -3.97
C ILE A 375 -12.26 20.01 -4.66
N THR A 376 -11.53 18.90 -4.67
CA THR A 376 -10.23 18.76 -5.33
C THR A 376 -10.32 19.06 -6.84
N ILE A 377 -11.42 18.70 -7.51
CA ILE A 377 -11.63 18.93 -8.95
C ILE A 377 -11.86 20.43 -9.24
N TYR A 378 -12.70 21.09 -8.45
CA TYR A 378 -13.22 22.43 -8.78
C TYR A 378 -12.58 23.57 -7.99
N ALA A 379 -12.10 23.31 -6.77
CA ALA A 379 -11.40 24.34 -6.00
C ALA A 379 -9.94 24.45 -6.44
N LYS A 380 -9.51 25.69 -6.66
CA LYS A 380 -8.12 26.00 -7.04
C LYS A 380 -7.25 26.23 -5.80
N GLY A 381 -5.92 26.07 -5.98
CA GLY A 381 -4.93 26.37 -4.97
C GLY A 381 -5.03 25.50 -3.73
N VAL A 382 -4.81 26.10 -2.58
CA VAL A 382 -4.70 25.44 -1.27
C VAL A 382 -5.95 24.65 -0.87
N VAL A 383 -7.13 25.15 -1.22
CA VAL A 383 -8.42 24.48 -0.87
C VAL A 383 -8.54 23.12 -1.54
N GLY A 384 -8.15 23.01 -2.82
CA GLY A 384 -8.13 21.73 -3.53
C GLY A 384 -7.16 20.74 -2.89
N ILE A 385 -6.00 21.21 -2.43
CA ILE A 385 -4.99 20.38 -1.77
C ILE A 385 -5.53 19.87 -0.41
N TYR A 386 -6.18 20.71 0.37
CA TYR A 386 -6.80 20.27 1.63
C TYR A 386 -7.92 19.27 1.41
N GLY A 387 -8.72 19.43 0.34
CA GLY A 387 -9.65 18.41 -0.11
C GLY A 387 -8.95 17.07 -0.30
N LEU A 388 -7.83 17.09 -1.02
CA LEU A 388 -7.01 15.90 -1.28
C LEU A 388 -6.45 15.25 0.00
N VAL A 389 -5.89 16.05 0.90
CA VAL A 389 -5.39 15.58 2.21
C VAL A 389 -6.52 14.93 3.02
N CYS A 390 -7.70 15.54 3.05
CA CYS A 390 -8.88 15.00 3.73
C CYS A 390 -9.34 13.67 3.16
N ILE A 391 -9.24 13.45 1.83
CA ILE A 391 -9.54 12.17 1.21
C ILE A 391 -8.71 11.06 1.86
N SER A 392 -7.41 11.29 2.08
CA SER A 392 -6.51 10.31 2.70
C SER A 392 -6.97 9.93 4.11
N GLY A 393 -7.40 10.90 4.91
CA GLY A 393 -8.00 10.63 6.21
C GLY A 393 -9.26 9.74 6.12
N CYS A 394 -10.14 10.04 5.16
CA CYS A 394 -11.36 9.26 4.94
C CYS A 394 -11.07 7.83 4.46
N MET A 395 -10.06 7.62 3.63
CA MET A 395 -9.66 6.31 3.13
C MET A 395 -9.16 5.37 4.24
N SER A 396 -8.73 5.91 5.37
CA SER A 396 -7.99 5.17 6.39
C SER A 396 -8.69 3.90 6.91
N LEU A 397 -10.02 3.93 7.09
CA LEU A 397 -10.80 2.79 7.61
C LEU A 397 -11.30 1.83 6.51
N MET A 398 -11.27 2.23 5.23
CA MET A 398 -12.08 1.57 4.19
C MET A 398 -11.60 0.16 3.89
N PHE A 399 -10.28 -0.08 3.67
CA PHE A 399 -9.76 -1.42 3.34
C PHE A 399 -10.19 -2.49 4.36
N PRO A 400 -9.83 -2.36 5.64
CA PRO A 400 -10.16 -3.39 6.61
C PRO A 400 -11.66 -3.50 6.90
N THR A 401 -12.41 -2.41 6.72
CA THR A 401 -13.86 -2.41 6.93
C THR A 401 -14.57 -3.13 5.79
N ILE A 402 -14.25 -2.83 4.53
CA ILE A 402 -14.82 -3.52 3.37
C ILE A 402 -14.45 -5.00 3.43
N TYR A 403 -13.16 -5.32 3.70
CA TYR A 403 -12.68 -6.69 3.85
C TYR A 403 -13.47 -7.43 4.93
N GLY A 404 -13.50 -6.88 6.16
CA GLY A 404 -14.18 -7.52 7.28
C GLY A 404 -15.67 -7.73 7.03
N MET A 405 -16.38 -6.75 6.46
CA MET A 405 -17.81 -6.88 6.13
C MET A 405 -18.05 -7.85 4.95
N GLY A 406 -17.15 -7.87 3.97
CA GLY A 406 -17.27 -8.75 2.80
C GLY A 406 -17.18 -10.24 3.14
N ILE A 407 -16.41 -10.59 4.17
CA ILE A 407 -16.23 -11.99 4.59
C ILE A 407 -17.20 -12.43 5.70
N VAL A 408 -18.00 -11.52 6.27
CA VAL A 408 -18.99 -11.86 7.31
C VAL A 408 -19.98 -12.91 6.79
N GLY A 409 -20.21 -13.96 7.59
CA GLY A 409 -21.17 -15.01 7.31
C GLY A 409 -20.74 -16.02 6.23
N LEU A 410 -19.46 -16.04 5.84
CA LEU A 410 -18.94 -17.03 4.90
C LEU A 410 -18.61 -18.40 5.56
N GLY A 411 -18.51 -18.47 6.89
CA GLY A 411 -18.18 -19.69 7.61
C GLY A 411 -16.92 -20.35 7.06
N ASP A 412 -17.01 -21.61 6.66
CA ASP A 412 -15.88 -22.39 6.11
C ASP A 412 -15.32 -21.86 4.79
N ASP A 413 -16.10 -21.04 4.07
CA ASP A 413 -15.67 -20.44 2.82
C ASP A 413 -14.82 -19.16 3.02
N THR A 414 -14.62 -18.71 4.27
CA THR A 414 -13.86 -17.47 4.61
C THR A 414 -12.44 -17.48 4.06
N LYS A 415 -11.75 -18.63 4.06
CA LYS A 415 -10.37 -18.75 3.55
C LYS A 415 -10.29 -18.41 2.06
N ILE A 416 -11.18 -18.97 1.25
CA ILE A 416 -11.25 -18.69 -0.18
C ILE A 416 -11.85 -17.30 -0.42
N GLY A 417 -12.86 -16.91 0.35
CA GLY A 417 -13.45 -15.57 0.29
C GLY A 417 -12.44 -14.47 0.55
N GLY A 418 -11.57 -14.66 1.55
CA GLY A 418 -10.48 -13.72 1.85
C GLY A 418 -9.52 -13.49 0.67
N SER A 419 -9.23 -14.53 -0.12
CA SER A 419 -8.35 -14.38 -1.29
C SER A 419 -8.96 -13.53 -2.40
N GLY A 420 -10.28 -13.62 -2.62
CA GLY A 420 -10.95 -12.75 -3.58
C GLY A 420 -10.90 -11.27 -3.16
N MET A 421 -10.96 -11.00 -1.84
CA MET A 421 -10.78 -9.65 -1.31
C MET A 421 -9.34 -9.13 -1.51
N VAL A 422 -8.33 -10.01 -1.39
CA VAL A 422 -6.92 -9.67 -1.66
C VAL A 422 -6.67 -9.54 -3.17
N MET A 423 -7.25 -10.41 -4.00
CA MET A 423 -7.17 -10.31 -5.47
C MET A 423 -7.67 -8.95 -5.98
N ALA A 424 -8.65 -8.35 -5.28
CA ALA A 424 -9.17 -7.03 -5.61
C ALA A 424 -8.12 -5.90 -5.56
N ILE A 425 -6.93 -6.12 -4.94
CA ILE A 425 -5.80 -5.19 -4.95
C ILE A 425 -5.34 -4.88 -6.38
N ALA A 426 -5.60 -5.78 -7.35
CA ALA A 426 -5.37 -5.53 -8.77
C ALA A 426 -6.07 -4.24 -9.30
N GLY A 427 -7.09 -3.75 -8.59
CA GLY A 427 -7.74 -2.46 -8.88
C GLY A 427 -6.78 -1.28 -8.88
N ALA A 428 -5.68 -1.36 -8.11
CA ALA A 428 -4.62 -0.36 -8.09
C ALA A 428 -4.06 -0.13 -9.51
N ALA A 429 -3.68 -1.19 -10.21
CA ALA A 429 -3.12 -1.09 -11.55
C ALA A 429 -4.13 -0.50 -12.55
N VAL A 430 -5.40 -0.92 -12.47
CA VAL A 430 -6.43 -0.53 -13.44
C VAL A 430 -6.84 0.93 -13.30
N LEU A 431 -7.25 1.36 -12.08
CA LEU A 431 -7.79 2.70 -11.90
C LEU A 431 -6.72 3.78 -12.00
N THR A 432 -5.48 3.50 -11.57
CA THR A 432 -4.36 4.44 -11.71
C THR A 432 -4.01 4.69 -13.18
N GLN A 433 -4.05 3.65 -14.02
CA GLN A 433 -3.83 3.81 -15.46
C GLN A 433 -4.94 4.66 -16.10
N ILE A 434 -6.20 4.39 -15.78
CA ILE A 434 -7.33 5.17 -16.28
C ILE A 434 -7.21 6.64 -15.83
N GLN A 435 -6.84 6.88 -14.57
CA GLN A 435 -6.61 8.23 -14.06
C GLN A 435 -5.47 8.93 -14.81
N GLY A 436 -4.38 8.23 -15.11
CA GLY A 436 -3.27 8.74 -15.92
C GLY A 436 -3.72 9.20 -17.30
N ILE A 437 -4.47 8.36 -18.01
CA ILE A 437 -5.01 8.68 -19.35
C ILE A 437 -5.90 9.93 -19.29
N ILE A 438 -6.76 10.06 -18.30
CA ILE A 438 -7.63 11.25 -18.14
C ILE A 438 -6.79 12.48 -17.79
N SER A 439 -5.77 12.33 -16.94
CA SER A 439 -4.85 13.42 -16.60
C SER A 439 -4.13 13.96 -17.81
N ASP A 440 -3.64 13.07 -18.68
CA ASP A 440 -2.92 13.46 -19.91
C ASP A 440 -3.87 14.06 -20.97
N ALA A 441 -5.11 13.56 -21.05
CA ALA A 441 -6.11 14.04 -22.02
C ALA A 441 -6.77 15.37 -21.61
N SER A 442 -6.74 15.72 -20.32
CA SER A 442 -7.41 16.93 -19.80
C SER A 442 -6.51 17.74 -18.86
N ASN A 443 -6.55 17.40 -17.57
CA ASN A 443 -5.67 17.91 -16.53
C ASN A 443 -5.73 17.03 -15.28
N ILE A 444 -4.77 17.21 -14.37
CA ILE A 444 -4.68 16.41 -13.14
C ILE A 444 -5.95 16.52 -12.28
N ALA A 445 -6.52 17.71 -12.14
CA ALA A 445 -7.71 17.91 -11.31
C ALA A 445 -8.90 17.09 -11.81
N MET A 446 -9.17 17.11 -13.13
CA MET A 446 -10.27 16.34 -13.74
C MET A 446 -10.08 14.82 -13.59
N SER A 447 -8.86 14.33 -13.48
CA SER A 447 -8.60 12.89 -13.30
C SER A 447 -9.15 12.35 -11.96
N TYR A 448 -9.41 13.22 -10.97
CA TYR A 448 -10.01 12.85 -9.69
C TYR A 448 -11.49 12.43 -9.77
N TRP A 449 -12.13 12.50 -10.96
CA TRP A 449 -13.40 11.84 -11.17
C TRP A 449 -13.32 10.31 -11.01
N ILE A 450 -12.16 9.70 -11.27
CA ILE A 450 -11.97 8.25 -11.09
C ILE A 450 -12.13 7.86 -9.61
N PRO A 451 -11.37 8.43 -8.64
CA PRO A 451 -11.61 8.13 -7.23
C PRO A 451 -13.00 8.61 -6.75
N THR A 452 -13.58 9.67 -7.31
CA THR A 452 -14.94 10.10 -6.98
C THR A 452 -15.96 8.98 -7.24
N ILE A 453 -15.96 8.41 -8.45
CA ILE A 453 -16.83 7.30 -8.83
C ILE A 453 -16.60 6.10 -7.92
N ALA A 454 -15.34 5.78 -7.61
CA ALA A 454 -15.01 4.69 -6.72
C ALA A 454 -15.61 4.88 -5.31
N PHE A 455 -15.50 6.07 -4.72
CA PHE A 455 -16.09 6.35 -3.41
C PHE A 455 -17.62 6.33 -3.42
N VAL A 456 -18.27 6.73 -4.51
CA VAL A 456 -19.72 6.59 -4.68
C VAL A 456 -20.12 5.10 -4.68
N ILE A 457 -19.38 4.24 -5.36
CA ILE A 457 -19.62 2.80 -5.37
C ILE A 457 -19.46 2.21 -3.96
N ILE A 458 -18.43 2.64 -3.21
CA ILE A 458 -18.19 2.20 -1.83
C ILE A 458 -19.33 2.65 -0.91
N ALA A 459 -19.78 3.90 -1.04
CA ALA A 459 -20.92 4.42 -0.27
C ALA A 459 -22.19 3.62 -0.58
N TRP A 460 -22.46 3.35 -1.84
CA TRP A 460 -23.61 2.53 -2.26
C TRP A 460 -23.51 1.10 -1.69
N TYR A 461 -22.34 0.45 -1.78
CA TYR A 461 -22.11 -0.86 -1.17
C TYR A 461 -22.48 -0.84 0.31
N SER A 462 -21.98 0.14 1.04
CA SER A 462 -22.20 0.27 2.47
C SER A 462 -23.67 0.53 2.83
N ILE A 463 -24.36 1.42 2.09
CA ILE A 463 -25.73 1.83 2.40
C ILE A 463 -26.75 0.77 1.97
N VAL A 464 -26.58 0.20 0.78
CA VAL A 464 -27.60 -0.65 0.16
C VAL A 464 -27.33 -2.13 0.43
N ILE A 465 -26.11 -2.60 0.13
CA ILE A 465 -25.81 -4.03 0.19
C ILE A 465 -25.62 -4.49 1.64
N CYS A 466 -24.82 -3.76 2.43
CA CYS A 466 -24.55 -4.13 3.82
C CYS A 466 -25.71 -3.86 4.79
N LYS A 467 -26.80 -3.24 4.33
CA LYS A 467 -27.98 -2.99 5.20
C LYS A 467 -28.51 -4.26 5.85
N LYS A 468 -28.48 -5.38 5.12
CA LYS A 468 -28.94 -6.69 5.60
C LYS A 468 -28.02 -7.35 6.65
N LEU A 469 -26.78 -6.85 6.81
CA LEU A 469 -25.88 -7.36 7.84
C LEU A 469 -26.27 -6.89 9.24
N ASP A 470 -26.87 -5.71 9.35
CA ASP A 470 -27.36 -5.17 10.64
C ASP A 470 -28.44 -6.04 11.28
N THR A 471 -29.23 -6.76 10.49
CA THR A 471 -30.31 -7.62 10.96
C THR A 471 -29.85 -9.03 11.35
N LYS A 472 -28.63 -9.43 11.02
CA LYS A 472 -28.07 -10.75 11.37
C LYS A 472 -27.20 -10.74 12.63
N ILE A 473 -26.76 -9.54 13.06
CA ILE A 473 -25.83 -9.34 14.19
C ILE A 473 -26.59 -8.84 15.45
N THR A 474 -27.87 -8.50 15.31
CA THR A 474 -28.80 -8.24 16.43
C THR A 474 -29.57 -9.50 16.81
#